data_31304fee8ecc2b0a3dcdb30ed89a9474
#
_entry.id   31304fee8ecc2b0a3dcdb30ed89a9474
#
_cell.length_a   1.000
_cell.length_b   1.000
_cell.length_c   1.000
_cell.angle_alpha   90.00
_cell.angle_beta   90.00
_cell.angle_gamma   90.00
#
_symmetry.space_group_name_H-M   'P 1'
#
loop_
_entity.id
_entity.type
_entity.pdbx_description
1 polymer ?
#
loop_
_entity_poly.entity_id
_entity_poly.type
_entity_poly.pdbx_seq_one_letter_code
_entity_poly.pdbx_strand_id
1 'polypeptide(L)'
;MSCRAVSFYVTTPIYYVNGEPHLGHAYTTIAADILARHMRARGEDVFFLTGTDEHGEPVVQAAERQGLTPRELGDRNAPRFRDLMARAGVTNDFFIRTTDPEHEAKVQEILQRVHDNGHVYQGLYEGWYCPRCADFKTGTEIAEGNTCPIHGIALDWQQEENWFFRLSAFAPQLEELFARDEGFVLPRVRANEALSFIRSGLQDVSLSRSKISWGVPLPWDPDQVFYVWFDALLNYVTALAYARPGEDLTSEFWPASVQLIGKDILKFHAVYWPALLLAAGYAPPQRVFVHGFLLMQGEKMSKSLGNVLDPNVVIDEFGADALRYYCFRDVSFGSDGSVSAQDFELRYETELANEYGNLASRTVAMVRRYCDGRVPPGDPDPVLAADLDGLHEQVAALMDRTELSSALEAIWERVRRLNRYVEEREPWKLAKADDPAPLHEALRSLVHGLRVVTENLHPYMPATTEKLLAVLGGDQVAALEPLFPKQ
;
A
#
# COMPACT_ATOMS: atom_id res chain seq x y z
N MET A 1 11.36 28.05 18.93
CA MET A 1 10.34 27.70 17.94
C MET A 1 10.44 26.21 17.76
N SER A 2 9.51 25.42 18.28
CA SER A 2 9.43 23.98 17.99
C SER A 2 9.16 23.87 16.49
N CYS A 3 10.07 23.28 15.70
CA CYS A 3 9.74 22.86 14.35
C CYS A 3 8.57 21.88 14.46
N ARG A 4 7.41 22.28 13.95
CA ARG A 4 6.26 21.38 13.83
C ARG A 4 6.75 20.24 12.91
N ALA A 5 6.59 19.00 13.33
CA ALA A 5 6.85 17.86 12.47
C ALA A 5 6.04 18.01 11.18
N VAL A 6 6.60 17.62 10.06
CA VAL A 6 5.86 17.62 8.79
C VAL A 6 4.84 16.49 8.86
N SER A 7 3.58 16.81 8.56
CA SER A 7 2.50 15.81 8.59
C SER A 7 2.57 14.96 7.30
N PHE A 8 2.48 13.64 7.45
CA PHE A 8 2.45 12.69 6.34
C PHE A 8 1.21 11.81 6.43
N TYR A 9 0.34 11.91 5.44
CA TYR A 9 -0.88 11.12 5.35
C TYR A 9 -0.81 10.14 4.19
N VAL A 10 -0.79 8.83 4.51
CA VAL A 10 -0.79 7.75 3.51
C VAL A 10 -2.06 6.93 3.61
N THR A 11 -2.62 6.56 2.45
CA THR A 11 -3.84 5.76 2.38
C THR A 11 -3.71 4.59 1.42
N THR A 12 -4.43 3.51 1.69
CA THR A 12 -4.75 2.47 0.72
C THR A 12 -6.15 2.69 0.16
N PRO A 13 -6.59 1.97 -0.89
CA PRO A 13 -8.01 1.81 -1.15
C PRO A 13 -8.67 1.15 0.06
N ILE A 14 -9.96 1.39 0.23
CA ILE A 14 -10.78 0.55 1.11
C ILE A 14 -11.29 -0.65 0.31
N TYR A 15 -11.39 -1.81 0.95
CA TYR A 15 -11.56 -3.08 0.26
C TYR A 15 -13.00 -3.59 0.34
N TYR A 16 -13.56 -4.04 -0.80
CA TYR A 16 -14.88 -4.69 -0.80
C TYR A 16 -14.91 -5.95 0.06
N VAL A 17 -15.90 -6.02 0.94
CA VAL A 17 -16.12 -7.18 1.83
C VAL A 17 -16.84 -8.36 1.16
N ASN A 18 -16.97 -8.36 -0.15
CA ASN A 18 -17.65 -9.39 -0.94
C ASN A 18 -16.88 -10.73 -1.05
N GLY A 19 -15.65 -10.78 -0.53
CA GLY A 19 -14.78 -11.96 -0.55
C GLY A 19 -13.76 -11.97 0.58
N GLU A 20 -12.93 -13.01 0.60
CA GLU A 20 -11.79 -13.11 1.52
C GLU A 20 -10.66 -12.17 1.10
N PRO A 21 -9.87 -11.61 2.04
CA PRO A 21 -8.67 -10.89 1.72
C PRO A 21 -7.66 -11.81 0.99
N HIS A 22 -6.85 -11.24 0.11
CA HIS A 22 -5.87 -11.95 -0.69
C HIS A 22 -4.57 -11.17 -0.81
N LEU A 23 -3.55 -11.75 -1.46
CA LEU A 23 -2.22 -11.16 -1.60
C LEU A 23 -2.23 -9.73 -2.16
N GLY A 24 -3.14 -9.40 -3.10
CA GLY A 24 -3.25 -8.04 -3.64
C GLY A 24 -3.59 -6.99 -2.58
N HIS A 25 -4.48 -7.32 -1.62
CA HIS A 25 -4.80 -6.45 -0.49
C HIS A 25 -3.59 -6.30 0.45
N ALA A 26 -2.92 -7.41 0.78
CA ALA A 26 -1.69 -7.37 1.58
C ALA A 26 -0.60 -6.53 0.90
N TYR A 27 -0.40 -6.68 -0.41
CA TYR A 27 0.59 -5.94 -1.20
C TYR A 27 0.44 -4.42 -1.06
N THR A 28 -0.75 -3.91 -1.35
CA THR A 28 -1.03 -2.46 -1.25
C THR A 28 -0.89 -1.96 0.20
N THR A 29 -1.39 -2.73 1.18
CA THR A 29 -1.36 -2.30 2.57
C THR A 29 0.06 -2.36 3.15
N ILE A 30 0.86 -3.36 2.79
CA ILE A 30 2.28 -3.43 3.18
C ILE A 30 3.07 -2.28 2.53
N ALA A 31 2.77 -1.89 1.27
CA ALA A 31 3.39 -0.73 0.65
C ALA A 31 3.17 0.56 1.45
N ALA A 32 1.93 0.79 1.88
CA ALA A 32 1.57 1.93 2.72
C ALA A 32 2.29 1.88 4.08
N ASP A 33 2.37 0.70 4.70
CA ASP A 33 3.05 0.50 5.99
C ASP A 33 4.57 0.74 5.88
N ILE A 34 5.20 0.33 4.78
CA ILE A 34 6.62 0.61 4.54
C ILE A 34 6.88 2.12 4.50
N LEU A 35 6.05 2.87 3.76
CA LEU A 35 6.13 4.34 3.74
C LEU A 35 5.87 4.95 5.11
N ALA A 36 4.80 4.51 5.79
CA ALA A 36 4.45 5.00 7.13
C ALA A 36 5.60 4.79 8.14
N ARG A 37 6.20 3.59 8.17
CA ARG A 37 7.36 3.29 9.03
C ARG A 37 8.57 4.14 8.69
N HIS A 38 8.86 4.30 7.39
CA HIS A 38 9.97 5.13 6.94
C HIS A 38 9.80 6.58 7.39
N MET A 39 8.63 7.17 7.19
CA MET A 39 8.36 8.56 7.58
C MET A 39 8.34 8.75 9.10
N ARG A 40 7.79 7.80 9.87
CA ARG A 40 7.89 7.81 11.34
C ARG A 40 9.33 7.75 11.82
N ALA A 41 10.18 6.94 11.19
CA ALA A 41 11.61 6.87 11.52
C ALA A 41 12.35 8.19 11.26
N ARG A 42 11.87 9.00 10.31
CA ARG A 42 12.36 10.36 10.04
C ARG A 42 11.84 11.41 11.03
N GLY A 43 10.94 11.02 11.93
CA GLY A 43 10.34 11.92 12.92
C GLY A 43 9.16 12.73 12.38
N GLU A 44 8.56 12.31 11.29
CA GLU A 44 7.33 12.92 10.75
C GLU A 44 6.11 12.46 11.54
N ASP A 45 5.08 13.32 11.62
CA ASP A 45 3.77 12.96 12.17
C ASP A 45 2.97 12.24 11.09
N VAL A 46 2.72 10.95 11.30
CA VAL A 46 2.15 10.07 10.26
C VAL A 46 0.75 9.62 10.64
N PHE A 47 -0.17 9.76 9.69
CA PHE A 47 -1.49 9.12 9.74
C PHE A 47 -1.62 8.11 8.59
N PHE A 48 -1.88 6.86 8.93
CA PHE A 48 -2.06 5.77 7.96
C PHE A 48 -3.48 5.23 8.03
N LEU A 49 -4.24 5.40 6.93
CA LEU A 49 -5.62 4.95 6.77
C LEU A 49 -5.72 3.75 5.84
N THR A 50 -6.46 2.76 6.27
CA THR A 50 -7.00 1.65 5.46
C THR A 50 -8.41 1.31 5.92
N GLY A 51 -9.12 0.39 5.25
CA GLY A 51 -10.47 0.03 5.67
C GLY A 51 -11.22 -0.86 4.71
N THR A 52 -12.54 -0.92 4.88
CA THR A 52 -13.44 -1.73 4.06
C THR A 52 -14.56 -0.88 3.44
N ASP A 53 -14.86 -1.19 2.17
CA ASP A 53 -16.03 -0.72 1.44
C ASP A 53 -17.15 -1.77 1.57
N GLU A 54 -18.22 -1.38 2.25
CA GLU A 54 -19.29 -2.30 2.67
C GLU A 54 -20.64 -2.02 1.98
N HIS A 55 -20.70 -0.99 1.15
CA HIS A 55 -21.89 -0.59 0.42
C HIS A 55 -21.89 -1.11 -1.04
N GLY A 56 -23.04 -0.88 -1.71
CA GLY A 56 -23.21 -1.12 -3.13
C GLY A 56 -23.56 -2.56 -3.52
N GLU A 57 -23.87 -2.71 -4.78
CA GLU A 57 -24.43 -3.93 -5.37
C GLU A 57 -23.52 -5.16 -5.24
N PRO A 58 -22.16 -5.08 -5.35
CA PRO A 58 -21.29 -6.25 -5.19
C PRO A 58 -21.43 -6.90 -3.81
N VAL A 59 -21.66 -6.10 -2.78
CA VAL A 59 -21.86 -6.59 -1.40
C VAL A 59 -23.24 -7.21 -1.24
N VAL A 60 -24.28 -6.57 -1.78
CA VAL A 60 -25.67 -7.11 -1.78
C VAL A 60 -25.68 -8.49 -2.44
N GLN A 61 -25.17 -8.61 -3.66
CA GLN A 61 -25.13 -9.87 -4.40
C GLN A 61 -24.31 -10.96 -3.67
N ALA A 62 -23.21 -10.58 -3.02
CA ALA A 62 -22.41 -11.53 -2.27
C ALA A 62 -23.13 -12.01 -0.99
N ALA A 63 -23.85 -11.13 -0.32
CA ALA A 63 -24.68 -11.47 0.85
C ALA A 63 -25.84 -12.41 0.46
N GLU A 64 -26.59 -12.09 -0.59
CA GLU A 64 -27.69 -12.92 -1.09
C GLU A 64 -27.25 -14.34 -1.44
N ARG A 65 -26.11 -14.50 -2.13
CA ARG A 65 -25.54 -15.83 -2.45
C ARG A 65 -25.23 -16.68 -1.22
N GLN A 66 -25.06 -16.04 -0.05
CA GLN A 66 -24.71 -16.68 1.22
C GLN A 66 -25.87 -16.72 2.21
N GLY A 67 -27.06 -16.23 1.82
CA GLY A 67 -28.23 -16.15 2.69
C GLY A 67 -28.06 -15.19 3.87
N LEU A 68 -27.25 -14.14 3.69
CA LEU A 68 -26.95 -13.10 4.68
C LEU A 68 -27.53 -11.77 4.26
N THR A 69 -27.72 -10.88 5.21
CA THR A 69 -27.87 -9.45 4.92
C THR A 69 -26.52 -8.82 4.59
N PRO A 70 -26.48 -7.71 3.83
CA PRO A 70 -25.22 -7.01 3.56
C PRO A 70 -24.48 -6.58 4.83
N ARG A 71 -25.19 -6.16 5.88
CA ARG A 71 -24.62 -5.83 7.19
C ARG A 71 -23.94 -7.04 7.85
N GLU A 72 -24.61 -8.19 7.89
CA GLU A 72 -24.03 -9.42 8.44
C GLU A 72 -22.80 -9.88 7.64
N LEU A 73 -22.79 -9.69 6.30
CA LEU A 73 -21.62 -9.97 5.49
C LEU A 73 -20.44 -9.05 5.84
N GLY A 74 -20.70 -7.75 5.97
CA GLY A 74 -19.72 -6.74 6.38
C GLY A 74 -19.13 -7.06 7.76
N ASP A 75 -19.98 -7.28 8.75
CA ASP A 75 -19.58 -7.59 10.12
C ASP A 75 -18.76 -8.88 10.24
N ARG A 76 -19.03 -9.86 9.37
CA ARG A 76 -18.25 -11.10 9.29
C ARG A 76 -16.91 -10.93 8.57
N ASN A 77 -16.86 -10.17 7.50
CA ASN A 77 -15.70 -10.12 6.61
C ASN A 77 -14.71 -8.98 6.97
N ALA A 78 -15.17 -7.81 7.43
CA ALA A 78 -14.27 -6.72 7.80
C ALA A 78 -13.20 -7.13 8.84
N PRO A 79 -13.51 -7.92 9.90
CA PRO A 79 -12.50 -8.44 10.81
C PRO A 79 -11.40 -9.25 10.12
N ARG A 80 -11.71 -10.02 9.07
CA ARG A 80 -10.72 -10.83 8.34
C ARG A 80 -9.68 -9.98 7.62
N PHE A 81 -10.09 -8.81 7.08
CA PHE A 81 -9.15 -7.84 6.52
C PHE A 81 -8.27 -7.25 7.63
N ARG A 82 -8.87 -6.85 8.74
CA ARG A 82 -8.12 -6.32 9.90
C ARG A 82 -7.12 -7.34 10.44
N ASP A 83 -7.54 -8.62 10.56
CA ASP A 83 -6.68 -9.70 11.03
C ASP A 83 -5.52 -9.96 10.08
N LEU A 84 -5.74 -9.98 8.76
CA LEU A 84 -4.65 -10.11 7.78
C LEU A 84 -3.63 -8.96 7.93
N MET A 85 -4.11 -7.71 8.07
CA MET A 85 -3.23 -6.55 8.25
C MET A 85 -2.40 -6.67 9.53
N ALA A 86 -3.03 -7.04 10.64
CA ALA A 86 -2.34 -7.26 11.92
C ALA A 86 -1.29 -8.39 11.82
N ARG A 87 -1.64 -9.50 11.19
CA ARG A 87 -0.71 -10.63 10.96
C ARG A 87 0.45 -10.26 10.03
N ALA A 88 0.22 -9.39 9.04
CA ALA A 88 1.27 -8.85 8.17
C ALA A 88 2.12 -7.76 8.85
N GLY A 89 1.87 -7.44 10.13
CA GLY A 89 2.61 -6.43 10.89
C GLY A 89 2.33 -4.99 10.46
N VAL A 90 1.14 -4.73 9.91
CA VAL A 90 0.72 -3.39 9.46
C VAL A 90 0.39 -2.49 10.67
N THR A 91 0.79 -1.23 10.59
CA THR A 91 0.66 -0.22 11.68
C THR A 91 -0.24 0.94 11.30
N ASN A 92 -1.41 0.64 10.68
CA ASN A 92 -2.39 1.67 10.38
C ASN A 92 -2.94 2.32 11.65
N ASP A 93 -3.14 3.65 11.60
CA ASP A 93 -3.68 4.44 12.71
C ASP A 93 -5.20 4.32 12.80
N PHE A 94 -5.86 4.14 11.66
CA PHE A 94 -7.30 3.94 11.62
C PHE A 94 -7.71 2.89 10.57
N PHE A 95 -8.76 2.15 10.88
CA PHE A 95 -9.41 1.19 9.98
C PHE A 95 -10.87 1.60 9.83
N ILE A 96 -11.20 2.28 8.74
CA ILE A 96 -12.54 2.78 8.46
C ILE A 96 -13.45 1.69 7.88
N ARG A 97 -14.72 1.73 8.23
CA ARG A 97 -15.79 0.99 7.56
C ARG A 97 -16.76 2.01 6.95
N THR A 98 -17.17 1.84 5.70
CA THR A 98 -18.15 2.78 5.10
C THR A 98 -19.53 2.71 5.79
N THR A 99 -19.77 1.67 6.58
CA THR A 99 -20.94 1.53 7.45
C THR A 99 -20.79 2.13 8.85
N ASP A 100 -19.71 2.85 9.14
CA ASP A 100 -19.58 3.63 10.37
C ASP A 100 -20.57 4.81 10.32
N PRO A 101 -21.41 5.02 11.34
CA PRO A 101 -22.40 6.11 11.32
C PRO A 101 -21.79 7.51 11.15
N GLU A 102 -20.61 7.72 11.68
CA GLU A 102 -19.86 8.98 11.54
C GLU A 102 -19.43 9.20 10.08
N HIS A 103 -19.02 8.14 9.39
CA HIS A 103 -18.69 8.20 7.96
C HIS A 103 -19.93 8.56 7.15
N GLU A 104 -21.06 7.83 7.33
CA GLU A 104 -22.30 8.06 6.61
C GLU A 104 -22.79 9.51 6.80
N ALA A 105 -22.77 10.02 8.03
CA ALA A 105 -23.18 11.41 8.33
C ALA A 105 -22.28 12.44 7.62
N LYS A 106 -20.96 12.20 7.59
CA LYS A 106 -20.01 13.10 6.90
C LYS A 106 -20.13 13.02 5.38
N VAL A 107 -20.39 11.84 4.82
CA VAL A 107 -20.71 11.67 3.38
C VAL A 107 -21.91 12.52 3.01
N GLN A 108 -23.00 12.44 3.80
CA GLN A 108 -24.21 13.25 3.58
C GLN A 108 -23.91 14.75 3.66
N GLU A 109 -23.13 15.21 4.65
CA GLU A 109 -22.74 16.63 4.81
C GLU A 109 -21.93 17.13 3.59
N ILE A 110 -20.93 16.36 3.16
CA ILE A 110 -20.05 16.77 2.06
C ILE A 110 -20.80 16.78 0.73
N LEU A 111 -21.60 15.74 0.44
CA LEU A 111 -22.36 15.65 -0.81
C LEU A 111 -23.54 16.61 -0.86
N GLN A 112 -24.15 16.95 0.29
CA GLN A 112 -25.10 18.07 0.36
C GLN A 112 -24.45 19.39 -0.07
N ARG A 113 -23.22 19.66 0.37
CA ARG A 113 -22.46 20.83 -0.06
C ARG A 113 -22.21 20.83 -1.57
N VAL A 114 -21.85 19.68 -2.15
CA VAL A 114 -21.68 19.53 -3.60
C VAL A 114 -22.97 19.83 -4.37
N HIS A 115 -24.11 19.37 -3.83
CA HIS A 115 -25.45 19.68 -4.37
C HIS A 115 -25.75 21.18 -4.28
N ASP A 116 -25.57 21.80 -3.12
CA ASP A 116 -25.86 23.22 -2.87
C ASP A 116 -24.95 24.15 -3.71
N ASN A 117 -23.74 23.70 -4.04
CA ASN A 117 -22.82 24.38 -4.96
C ASN A 117 -23.26 24.27 -6.44
N GLY A 118 -24.38 23.58 -6.76
CA GLY A 118 -24.94 23.46 -8.10
C GLY A 118 -24.23 22.45 -9.00
N HIS A 119 -23.43 21.56 -8.42
CA HIS A 119 -22.69 20.53 -9.17
C HIS A 119 -23.47 19.22 -9.35
N VAL A 120 -24.75 19.19 -8.92
CA VAL A 120 -25.63 18.01 -9.02
C VAL A 120 -26.93 18.40 -9.71
N TYR A 121 -27.50 17.52 -10.52
CA TYR A 121 -28.79 17.68 -11.18
C TYR A 121 -29.49 16.34 -11.41
N GLN A 122 -30.80 16.34 -11.52
CA GLN A 122 -31.62 15.16 -11.81
C GLN A 122 -31.69 14.90 -13.33
N GLY A 123 -31.57 13.63 -13.72
CA GLY A 123 -31.61 13.23 -15.12
C GLY A 123 -31.97 11.75 -15.30
N LEU A 124 -32.33 11.39 -16.52
CA LEU A 124 -32.55 10.00 -16.90
C LEU A 124 -31.22 9.40 -17.31
N TYR A 125 -30.85 8.30 -16.66
CA TYR A 125 -29.69 7.51 -17.03
C TYR A 125 -30.14 6.23 -17.74
N GLU A 126 -29.56 5.98 -18.91
CA GLU A 126 -29.72 4.74 -19.64
C GLU A 126 -28.36 4.28 -20.20
N GLY A 127 -28.07 3.01 -20.08
CA GLY A 127 -26.79 2.48 -20.58
C GLY A 127 -26.53 1.04 -20.20
N TRP A 128 -25.41 0.54 -20.69
CA TRP A 128 -24.90 -0.78 -20.38
C TRP A 128 -24.22 -0.80 -19.00
N TYR A 129 -24.76 -1.55 -18.06
CA TYR A 129 -24.32 -1.64 -16.67
C TYR A 129 -23.57 -2.93 -16.39
N CYS A 130 -22.44 -2.84 -15.70
CA CYS A 130 -21.71 -4.00 -15.20
C CYS A 130 -21.93 -4.17 -13.69
N PRO A 131 -22.68 -5.19 -13.24
CA PRO A 131 -22.97 -5.36 -11.82
C PRO A 131 -21.74 -5.68 -10.97
N ARG A 132 -20.66 -6.21 -11.57
CA ARG A 132 -19.40 -6.47 -10.86
C ARG A 132 -18.51 -5.23 -10.72
N CYS A 133 -18.54 -4.32 -11.70
CA CYS A 133 -17.90 -3.01 -11.55
C CYS A 133 -18.74 -2.06 -10.68
N ALA A 134 -20.04 -2.35 -10.49
CA ALA A 134 -21.05 -1.42 -10.01
C ALA A 134 -21.02 -0.10 -10.81
N ASP A 135 -20.87 -0.20 -12.15
CA ASP A 135 -20.60 0.95 -13.01
C ASP A 135 -21.20 0.78 -14.39
N PHE A 136 -21.68 1.88 -14.95
CA PHE A 136 -22.12 1.95 -16.33
C PHE A 136 -20.92 2.09 -17.27
N LYS A 137 -21.03 1.49 -18.46
CA LYS A 137 -19.95 1.47 -19.44
C LYS A 137 -20.30 2.34 -20.64
N THR A 138 -19.35 3.16 -21.04
CA THR A 138 -19.43 3.95 -22.27
C THR A 138 -18.98 3.15 -23.48
N GLY A 139 -19.24 3.60 -24.69
CA GLY A 139 -18.98 2.85 -25.92
C GLY A 139 -17.56 2.27 -26.06
N THR A 140 -16.53 2.97 -25.56
CA THR A 140 -15.13 2.52 -25.56
C THR A 140 -14.81 1.52 -24.44
N GLU A 141 -15.66 1.43 -23.43
CA GLU A 141 -15.52 0.53 -22.28
C GLU A 141 -16.38 -0.74 -22.41
N ILE A 142 -16.92 -1.02 -23.59
CA ILE A 142 -17.73 -2.20 -23.90
C ILE A 142 -16.94 -3.08 -24.85
N ALA A 143 -16.67 -4.32 -24.46
CA ALA A 143 -16.03 -5.30 -25.32
C ALA A 143 -17.05 -5.96 -26.28
N GLU A 144 -16.55 -6.71 -27.25
CA GLU A 144 -17.36 -7.44 -28.23
C GLU A 144 -18.42 -8.30 -27.52
N GLY A 145 -19.66 -8.31 -28.08
CA GLY A 145 -20.78 -9.04 -27.51
C GLY A 145 -21.41 -8.37 -26.28
N ASN A 146 -21.25 -7.04 -26.12
CA ASN A 146 -21.73 -6.28 -24.96
C ASN A 146 -21.26 -6.86 -23.62
N THR A 147 -19.96 -7.13 -23.52
CA THR A 147 -19.35 -7.69 -22.32
C THR A 147 -18.44 -6.68 -21.61
N CYS A 148 -18.30 -6.83 -20.30
CA CYS A 148 -17.36 -6.04 -19.51
C CYS A 148 -15.93 -6.51 -19.80
N PRO A 149 -15.00 -5.66 -20.27
CA PRO A 149 -13.63 -6.07 -20.57
C PRO A 149 -12.82 -6.46 -19.33
N ILE A 150 -13.23 -5.99 -18.14
CA ILE A 150 -12.55 -6.32 -16.87
C ILE A 150 -13.01 -7.66 -16.32
N HIS A 151 -14.29 -7.97 -16.43
CA HIS A 151 -14.90 -9.13 -15.78
C HIS A 151 -15.35 -10.24 -16.75
N GLY A 152 -15.37 -9.98 -18.05
CA GLY A 152 -15.81 -10.95 -19.09
C GLY A 152 -17.29 -11.37 -18.99
N ILE A 153 -18.11 -10.61 -18.28
CA ILE A 153 -19.56 -10.87 -18.10
C ILE A 153 -20.38 -10.00 -19.03
N ALA A 154 -21.56 -10.48 -19.41
CA ALA A 154 -22.55 -9.68 -20.13
C ALA A 154 -22.95 -8.45 -19.34
N LEU A 155 -23.13 -7.34 -20.04
CA LEU A 155 -23.65 -6.09 -19.48
C LEU A 155 -25.17 -6.09 -19.58
N ASP A 156 -25.83 -5.49 -18.59
CA ASP A 156 -27.27 -5.31 -18.56
C ASP A 156 -27.63 -3.88 -19.03
N TRP A 157 -28.61 -3.76 -19.94
CA TRP A 157 -29.14 -2.43 -20.27
C TRP A 157 -30.08 -1.97 -19.16
N GLN A 158 -29.72 -0.84 -18.52
CA GLN A 158 -30.51 -0.26 -17.44
C GLN A 158 -30.94 1.16 -17.77
N GLN A 159 -32.10 1.55 -17.22
CA GLN A 159 -32.64 2.88 -17.29
C GLN A 159 -33.20 3.29 -15.92
N GLU A 160 -32.71 4.44 -15.41
CA GLU A 160 -33.02 4.94 -14.07
C GLU A 160 -33.12 6.47 -14.07
N GLU A 161 -34.06 7.05 -13.30
CA GLU A 161 -34.00 8.46 -12.92
C GLU A 161 -33.07 8.61 -11.75
N ASN A 162 -31.91 9.28 -11.99
CA ASN A 162 -30.86 9.43 -11.02
C ASN A 162 -30.41 10.88 -10.87
N TRP A 163 -29.70 11.18 -9.81
CA TRP A 163 -28.94 12.41 -9.66
C TRP A 163 -27.57 12.26 -10.31
N PHE A 164 -27.12 13.29 -11.02
CA PHE A 164 -25.85 13.30 -11.75
C PHE A 164 -24.90 14.33 -11.18
N PHE A 165 -23.63 13.94 -11.05
CA PHE A 165 -22.52 14.84 -10.78
C PHE A 165 -21.99 15.43 -12.09
N ARG A 166 -21.82 16.76 -12.15
CA ARG A 166 -21.33 17.49 -13.33
C ARG A 166 -19.81 17.31 -13.51
N LEU A 167 -19.36 16.08 -13.70
CA LEU A 167 -17.94 15.75 -13.87
C LEU A 167 -17.33 16.49 -15.06
N SER A 168 -18.08 16.62 -16.17
CA SER A 168 -17.63 17.31 -17.39
C SER A 168 -17.22 18.77 -17.16
N ALA A 169 -17.83 19.43 -16.18
CA ALA A 169 -17.52 20.82 -15.84
C ALA A 169 -16.13 21.00 -15.21
N PHE A 170 -15.52 19.92 -14.70
CA PHE A 170 -14.22 19.97 -14.05
C PHE A 170 -13.04 19.62 -14.98
N ALA A 171 -13.27 19.28 -16.25
CA ALA A 171 -12.22 18.92 -17.19
C ALA A 171 -11.08 19.96 -17.26
N PRO A 172 -11.33 21.29 -17.34
CA PRO A 172 -10.26 22.28 -17.36
C PRO A 172 -9.41 22.31 -16.09
N GLN A 173 -10.05 22.21 -14.89
CA GLN A 173 -9.36 22.22 -13.62
C GLN A 173 -8.52 20.94 -13.42
N LEU A 174 -9.01 19.80 -13.91
CA LEU A 174 -8.25 18.55 -13.90
C LEU A 174 -7.04 18.63 -14.83
N GLU A 175 -7.18 19.14 -16.05
CA GLU A 175 -6.03 19.34 -16.96
C GLU A 175 -4.99 20.29 -16.36
N GLU A 176 -5.42 21.36 -15.70
CA GLU A 176 -4.54 22.29 -14.99
C GLU A 176 -3.80 21.59 -13.83
N LEU A 177 -4.49 20.74 -13.05
CA LEU A 177 -3.88 19.99 -11.96
C LEU A 177 -2.72 19.11 -12.47
N PHE A 178 -2.95 18.35 -13.54
CA PHE A 178 -1.91 17.50 -14.15
C PHE A 178 -0.78 18.31 -14.82
N ALA A 179 -1.07 19.51 -15.32
CA ALA A 179 -0.06 20.37 -15.93
C ALA A 179 0.82 21.07 -14.88
N ARG A 180 0.22 21.41 -13.72
CA ARG A 180 0.93 22.09 -12.63
C ARG A 180 1.87 21.16 -11.88
N ASP A 181 1.49 19.88 -11.73
CA ASP A 181 2.25 18.90 -10.99
C ASP A 181 2.37 17.59 -11.76
N GLU A 182 3.53 17.38 -12.36
CA GLU A 182 3.86 16.13 -13.07
C GLU A 182 3.95 14.92 -12.14
N GLY A 183 4.09 15.14 -10.85
CA GLY A 183 4.12 14.11 -9.80
C GLY A 183 2.75 13.78 -9.20
N PHE A 184 1.67 14.47 -9.62
CA PHE A 184 0.33 14.23 -9.08
C PHE A 184 -0.12 12.77 -9.24
N VAL A 185 0.09 12.17 -10.43
CA VAL A 185 -0.18 10.75 -10.68
C VAL A 185 1.09 10.05 -11.12
N LEU A 186 1.48 9.01 -10.41
CA LEU A 186 2.67 8.19 -10.71
C LEU A 186 2.29 6.71 -10.84
N PRO A 187 3.04 5.92 -11.62
CA PRO A 187 4.08 6.33 -12.57
C PRO A 187 3.52 7.10 -13.79
N ARG A 188 4.36 7.76 -14.54
CA ARG A 188 3.99 8.66 -15.66
C ARG A 188 3.05 8.03 -16.69
N VAL A 189 3.17 6.72 -16.94
CA VAL A 189 2.27 6.00 -17.85
C VAL A 189 0.81 6.10 -17.39
N ARG A 190 0.55 6.09 -16.08
CA ARG A 190 -0.79 6.21 -15.50
C ARG A 190 -1.32 7.65 -15.55
N ALA A 191 -0.45 8.63 -15.38
CA ALA A 191 -0.82 10.03 -15.61
C ALA A 191 -1.27 10.26 -17.06
N ASN A 192 -0.54 9.69 -18.03
CA ASN A 192 -0.90 9.80 -19.45
C ASN A 192 -2.24 9.10 -19.76
N GLU A 193 -2.51 7.96 -19.14
CA GLU A 193 -3.78 7.23 -19.27
C GLU A 193 -4.95 8.08 -18.74
N ALA A 194 -4.81 8.65 -17.53
CA ALA A 194 -5.83 9.54 -16.93
C ALA A 194 -6.04 10.82 -17.77
N LEU A 195 -4.97 11.47 -18.23
CA LEU A 195 -5.06 12.63 -19.10
C LEU A 195 -5.74 12.33 -20.46
N SER A 196 -5.44 11.16 -21.04
CA SER A 196 -6.11 10.71 -22.26
C SER A 196 -7.60 10.55 -22.05
N PHE A 197 -8.01 9.98 -20.89
CA PHE A 197 -9.41 9.86 -20.53
C PHE A 197 -10.08 11.23 -20.35
N ILE A 198 -9.45 12.18 -19.65
CA ILE A 198 -9.97 13.53 -19.49
C ILE A 198 -10.18 14.20 -20.86
N ARG A 199 -9.18 14.13 -21.75
CA ARG A 199 -9.18 14.77 -23.07
C ARG A 199 -10.10 14.11 -24.10
N SER A 200 -10.51 12.86 -23.85
CA SER A 200 -11.52 12.20 -24.71
C SER A 200 -12.94 12.77 -24.53
N GLY A 201 -13.13 13.68 -23.56
CA GLY A 201 -14.41 14.33 -23.27
C GLY A 201 -15.13 13.67 -22.11
N LEU A 202 -15.00 14.24 -20.90
CA LEU A 202 -15.65 13.74 -19.71
C LEU A 202 -17.19 13.87 -19.84
N GLN A 203 -17.88 12.83 -19.44
CA GLN A 203 -19.32 12.79 -19.30
C GLN A 203 -19.72 12.95 -17.84
N ASP A 204 -20.89 13.53 -17.57
CA ASP A 204 -21.44 13.59 -16.23
C ASP A 204 -21.76 12.17 -15.71
N VAL A 205 -21.58 11.97 -14.42
CA VAL A 205 -21.64 10.64 -13.80
C VAL A 205 -22.85 10.53 -12.91
N SER A 206 -23.59 9.43 -13.01
CA SER A 206 -24.71 9.16 -12.09
C SER A 206 -24.19 9.05 -10.64
N LEU A 207 -24.65 10.00 -9.80
CA LEU A 207 -24.29 10.13 -8.38
C LEU A 207 -25.12 9.21 -7.48
N SER A 208 -26.29 8.81 -7.92
CA SER A 208 -27.24 8.03 -7.11
C SER A 208 -27.67 6.74 -7.77
N ARG A 209 -28.34 5.89 -6.98
CA ARG A 209 -28.99 4.65 -7.40
C ARG A 209 -30.39 4.57 -6.79
N SER A 210 -31.40 4.33 -7.63
CA SER A 210 -32.79 4.19 -7.22
C SER A 210 -33.23 2.73 -6.99
N LYS A 211 -32.51 1.76 -7.55
CA LYS A 211 -32.84 0.32 -7.46
C LYS A 211 -32.14 -0.42 -6.33
N ILE A 212 -31.18 0.20 -5.67
CA ILE A 212 -30.41 -0.35 -4.57
C ILE A 212 -30.74 0.42 -3.31
N SER A 213 -31.06 -0.27 -2.23
CA SER A 213 -31.34 0.36 -0.93
C SER A 213 -30.19 0.28 0.07
N TRP A 214 -29.12 -0.50 -0.24
CA TRP A 214 -27.95 -0.64 0.61
C TRP A 214 -26.86 0.35 0.21
N GLY A 215 -26.76 1.44 0.95
CA GLY A 215 -25.85 2.56 0.74
C GLY A 215 -26.27 3.75 1.59
N VAL A 216 -25.55 4.86 1.50
CA VAL A 216 -25.85 6.10 2.22
C VAL A 216 -27.00 6.84 1.51
N PRO A 217 -28.14 7.13 2.18
CA PRO A 217 -29.26 7.85 1.57
C PRO A 217 -28.90 9.29 1.22
N LEU A 218 -29.45 9.82 0.11
CA LEU A 218 -29.30 11.23 -0.24
C LEU A 218 -30.11 12.11 0.73
N PRO A 219 -29.54 13.18 1.29
CA PRO A 219 -30.27 14.07 2.20
C PRO A 219 -31.46 14.78 1.54
N TRP A 220 -31.37 15.07 0.25
CA TRP A 220 -32.41 15.77 -0.54
C TRP A 220 -33.37 14.84 -1.27
N ASP A 221 -33.08 13.52 -1.32
CA ASP A 221 -33.91 12.50 -1.93
C ASP A 221 -33.68 11.13 -1.26
N PRO A 222 -34.25 10.91 -0.06
CA PRO A 222 -33.95 9.73 0.78
C PRO A 222 -34.38 8.38 0.18
N ASP A 223 -35.18 8.38 -0.89
CA ASP A 223 -35.59 7.16 -1.60
C ASP A 223 -34.45 6.60 -2.50
N GLN A 224 -33.39 7.37 -2.68
CA GLN A 224 -32.19 6.96 -3.40
C GLN A 224 -30.97 6.91 -2.48
N VAL A 225 -30.00 6.07 -2.83
CA VAL A 225 -28.69 6.01 -2.15
C VAL A 225 -27.59 6.56 -3.05
N PHE A 226 -26.52 7.07 -2.45
CA PHE A 226 -25.34 7.47 -3.21
C PHE A 226 -24.73 6.27 -3.94
N TYR A 227 -24.24 6.52 -5.13
CA TYR A 227 -23.41 5.58 -5.86
C TYR A 227 -22.14 5.28 -5.04
N VAL A 228 -21.85 4.00 -4.83
CA VAL A 228 -20.81 3.52 -3.90
C VAL A 228 -19.46 4.21 -4.04
N TRP A 229 -19.06 4.60 -5.24
CA TRP A 229 -17.79 5.30 -5.45
C TRP A 229 -17.78 6.72 -4.88
N PHE A 230 -18.92 7.43 -4.85
CA PHE A 230 -19.02 8.75 -4.21
C PHE A 230 -18.98 8.66 -2.69
N ASP A 231 -19.55 7.60 -2.15
CA ASP A 231 -19.46 7.24 -0.74
C ASP A 231 -18.04 6.79 -0.39
N ALA A 232 -17.55 5.74 -1.07
CA ALA A 232 -16.24 5.15 -0.79
C ALA A 232 -15.08 6.15 -0.89
N LEU A 233 -15.02 6.99 -1.94
CA LEU A 233 -13.93 7.96 -2.12
C LEU A 233 -13.83 8.98 -0.99
N LEU A 234 -14.94 9.32 -0.35
CA LEU A 234 -14.96 10.27 0.77
C LEU A 234 -14.32 9.71 2.05
N ASN A 235 -14.07 8.40 2.14
CA ASN A 235 -13.40 7.79 3.30
C ASN A 235 -12.11 8.51 3.69
N TYR A 236 -11.35 8.96 2.69
CA TYR A 236 -10.05 9.61 2.88
C TYR A 236 -10.12 10.94 3.63
N VAL A 237 -11.25 11.62 3.56
CA VAL A 237 -11.50 12.87 4.30
C VAL A 237 -12.31 12.59 5.56
N THR A 238 -13.36 11.78 5.46
CA THR A 238 -14.27 11.53 6.58
C THR A 238 -13.57 10.86 7.76
N ALA A 239 -12.63 9.93 7.50
CA ALA A 239 -11.85 9.27 8.54
C ALA A 239 -11.13 10.29 9.45
N LEU A 240 -10.57 11.35 8.90
CA LEU A 240 -9.85 12.36 9.66
C LEU A 240 -10.76 13.11 10.66
N ALA A 241 -12.06 13.19 10.36
CA ALA A 241 -13.01 13.90 11.20
C ALA A 241 -13.37 13.15 12.51
N TYR A 242 -13.15 11.82 12.57
CA TYR A 242 -13.58 11.02 13.74
C TYR A 242 -12.61 9.89 14.15
N ALA A 243 -11.48 9.71 13.45
CA ALA A 243 -10.51 8.67 13.78
C ALA A 243 -9.98 8.76 15.21
N ARG A 244 -9.93 9.96 15.78
CA ARG A 244 -9.60 10.19 17.18
C ARG A 244 -10.80 10.84 17.88
N PRO A 245 -11.28 10.28 18.99
CA PRO A 245 -12.44 10.84 19.71
C PRO A 245 -12.24 12.31 20.10
N GLY A 246 -13.14 13.18 19.60
CA GLY A 246 -13.13 14.60 19.93
C GLY A 246 -12.11 15.46 19.17
N GLU A 247 -11.38 14.89 18.21
CA GLU A 247 -10.39 15.58 17.38
C GLU A 247 -10.77 15.52 15.90
N ASP A 248 -10.73 16.65 15.22
CA ASP A 248 -10.81 16.73 13.76
C ASP A 248 -9.40 16.93 13.18
N LEU A 249 -8.86 15.89 12.58
CA LEU A 249 -7.51 15.84 12.02
C LEU A 249 -7.42 16.40 10.59
N THR A 250 -8.55 16.83 10.01
CA THR A 250 -8.60 17.27 8.60
C THR A 250 -7.62 18.41 8.32
N SER A 251 -7.54 19.41 9.20
CA SER A 251 -6.62 20.55 9.01
C SER A 251 -5.15 20.20 9.19
N GLU A 252 -4.83 19.06 9.81
CA GLU A 252 -3.47 18.62 10.09
C GLU A 252 -2.93 17.70 8.98
N PHE A 253 -3.75 16.77 8.48
CA PHE A 253 -3.32 15.72 7.56
C PHE A 253 -3.86 15.88 6.14
N TRP A 254 -4.96 16.64 5.92
CA TRP A 254 -5.45 16.85 4.56
C TRP A 254 -4.77 18.06 3.88
N PRO A 255 -4.32 17.99 2.62
CA PRO A 255 -4.49 16.87 1.66
C PRO A 255 -3.52 15.71 1.91
N ALA A 256 -3.98 14.48 1.59
CA ALA A 256 -3.18 13.27 1.70
C ALA A 256 -1.86 13.40 0.94
N SER A 257 -0.75 12.98 1.56
CA SER A 257 0.58 13.04 0.96
C SER A 257 0.73 12.02 -0.17
N VAL A 258 0.24 10.79 0.07
CA VAL A 258 0.23 9.72 -0.93
C VAL A 258 -1.01 8.86 -0.77
N GLN A 259 -1.75 8.67 -1.86
CA GLN A 259 -2.79 7.66 -1.98
C GLN A 259 -2.28 6.53 -2.88
N LEU A 260 -2.11 5.33 -2.31
CA LEU A 260 -1.70 4.14 -3.05
C LEU A 260 -2.92 3.44 -3.61
N ILE A 261 -2.94 3.11 -4.89
CA ILE A 261 -4.08 2.45 -5.53
C ILE A 261 -3.66 1.40 -6.57
N GLY A 262 -4.52 0.43 -6.84
CA GLY A 262 -4.40 -0.45 -7.99
C GLY A 262 -4.78 0.25 -9.30
N LYS A 263 -4.24 -0.22 -10.41
CA LYS A 263 -4.47 0.37 -11.75
C LYS A 263 -5.92 0.30 -12.22
N ASP A 264 -6.70 -0.65 -11.72
CA ASP A 264 -8.13 -0.86 -12.05
C ASP A 264 -9.05 0.26 -11.56
N ILE A 265 -8.60 1.01 -10.55
CA ILE A 265 -9.37 2.12 -9.95
C ILE A 265 -8.76 3.49 -10.27
N LEU A 266 -7.91 3.56 -11.30
CA LEU A 266 -7.23 4.79 -11.72
C LEU A 266 -8.21 5.92 -12.02
N LYS A 267 -9.24 5.70 -12.86
CA LYS A 267 -10.18 6.76 -13.24
C LYS A 267 -10.91 7.38 -12.05
N PHE A 268 -11.23 6.56 -11.04
CA PHE A 268 -11.92 7.02 -9.84
C PHE A 268 -11.03 7.94 -8.99
N HIS A 269 -9.75 7.61 -8.82
CA HIS A 269 -8.83 8.37 -7.96
C HIS A 269 -8.11 9.51 -8.64
N ALA A 270 -7.90 9.42 -9.96
CA ALA A 270 -7.18 10.44 -10.72
C ALA A 270 -8.10 11.42 -11.45
N VAL A 271 -9.40 11.12 -11.58
CA VAL A 271 -10.37 11.97 -12.29
C VAL A 271 -11.59 12.28 -11.43
N TYR A 272 -12.37 11.28 -11.01
CA TYR A 272 -13.62 11.51 -10.26
C TYR A 272 -13.36 12.12 -8.89
N TRP A 273 -12.41 11.58 -8.15
CA TRP A 273 -12.04 12.03 -6.81
C TRP A 273 -11.55 13.48 -6.75
N PRO A 274 -10.56 13.91 -7.56
CA PRO A 274 -10.15 15.31 -7.57
C PRO A 274 -11.29 16.25 -7.98
N ALA A 275 -12.13 15.87 -8.94
CA ALA A 275 -13.29 16.67 -9.32
C ALA A 275 -14.30 16.81 -8.17
N LEU A 276 -14.60 15.72 -7.45
CA LEU A 276 -15.49 15.73 -6.29
C LEU A 276 -14.93 16.61 -5.17
N LEU A 277 -13.64 16.51 -4.89
CA LEU A 277 -12.98 17.36 -3.90
C LEU A 277 -13.09 18.84 -4.25
N LEU A 278 -12.80 19.20 -5.49
CA LEU A 278 -12.93 20.59 -5.97
C LEU A 278 -14.39 21.08 -5.84
N ALA A 279 -15.36 20.25 -6.20
CA ALA A 279 -16.78 20.56 -6.06
C ALA A 279 -17.21 20.78 -4.59
N ALA A 280 -16.59 20.06 -3.65
CA ALA A 280 -16.83 20.17 -2.23
C ALA A 280 -15.96 21.25 -1.54
N GLY A 281 -15.03 21.90 -2.27
CA GLY A 281 -14.14 22.93 -1.74
C GLY A 281 -12.90 22.39 -1.00
N TYR A 282 -12.52 21.14 -1.25
CA TYR A 282 -11.29 20.54 -0.74
C TYR A 282 -10.17 20.58 -1.80
N ALA A 283 -8.92 20.62 -1.34
CA ALA A 283 -7.77 20.43 -2.22
C ALA A 283 -7.67 18.95 -2.64
N PRO A 284 -7.25 18.63 -3.89
CA PRO A 284 -6.86 17.26 -4.27
C PRO A 284 -5.70 16.73 -3.42
N PRO A 285 -5.51 15.39 -3.35
CA PRO A 285 -4.34 14.81 -2.71
C PRO A 285 -3.04 15.28 -3.38
N GLN A 286 -1.93 15.26 -2.66
CA GLN A 286 -0.64 15.68 -3.22
C GLN A 286 -0.15 14.68 -4.28
N ARG A 287 -0.37 13.37 -4.06
CA ARG A 287 0.03 12.32 -4.99
C ARG A 287 -0.93 11.13 -4.99
N VAL A 288 -1.18 10.60 -6.17
CA VAL A 288 -1.82 9.29 -6.38
C VAL A 288 -0.77 8.37 -7.01
N PHE A 289 -0.34 7.35 -6.27
CA PHE A 289 0.59 6.35 -6.81
C PHE A 289 -0.17 5.08 -7.19
N VAL A 290 -0.01 4.68 -8.45
CA VAL A 290 -0.77 3.58 -9.07
C VAL A 290 0.15 2.38 -9.29
N HIS A 291 -0.11 1.31 -8.55
CA HIS A 291 0.64 0.07 -8.73
C HIS A 291 -0.07 -0.89 -9.70
N GLY A 292 0.71 -1.82 -10.27
CA GLY A 292 0.24 -2.89 -11.13
C GLY A 292 -0.36 -4.06 -10.35
N PHE A 293 -0.74 -5.12 -11.07
CA PHE A 293 -1.24 -6.34 -10.48
C PHE A 293 -0.12 -7.34 -10.18
N LEU A 294 -0.29 -8.09 -9.11
CA LEU A 294 0.41 -9.35 -8.91
C LEU A 294 -0.30 -10.45 -9.70
N LEU A 295 0.40 -11.04 -10.65
CA LEU A 295 -0.11 -12.06 -11.56
C LEU A 295 0.43 -13.43 -11.12
N MET A 296 -0.42 -14.46 -11.09
CA MET A 296 0.03 -15.83 -10.88
C MET A 296 0.29 -16.50 -12.23
N GLN A 297 1.53 -16.90 -12.49
CA GLN A 297 1.95 -17.52 -13.76
C GLN A 297 1.54 -16.71 -15.01
N GLY A 298 1.56 -15.36 -14.89
CA GLY A 298 1.15 -14.46 -15.97
C GLY A 298 -0.35 -14.17 -16.04
N GLU A 299 -1.18 -14.80 -15.22
CA GLU A 299 -2.63 -14.58 -15.13
C GLU A 299 -3.01 -13.85 -13.84
N LYS A 300 -4.10 -13.07 -13.89
CA LYS A 300 -4.66 -12.43 -12.68
C LYS A 300 -5.05 -13.52 -11.67
N MET A 301 -4.64 -13.35 -10.41
CA MET A 301 -5.02 -14.26 -9.33
C MET A 301 -6.53 -14.42 -9.25
N SER A 302 -7.01 -15.66 -9.25
CA SER A 302 -8.43 -15.97 -9.14
C SER A 302 -8.65 -17.24 -8.32
N LYS A 303 -9.47 -17.15 -7.27
CA LYS A 303 -9.85 -18.31 -6.43
C LYS A 303 -10.48 -19.44 -7.25
N SER A 304 -11.18 -19.10 -8.35
CA SER A 304 -11.81 -20.09 -9.22
C SER A 304 -10.81 -20.90 -10.05
N LEU A 305 -9.58 -20.42 -10.22
CA LEU A 305 -8.50 -21.11 -10.94
C LEU A 305 -7.56 -21.88 -10.00
N GLY A 306 -7.71 -21.75 -8.67
CA GLY A 306 -6.87 -22.42 -7.69
C GLY A 306 -5.39 -21.96 -7.67
N ASN A 307 -5.10 -20.81 -8.28
CA ASN A 307 -3.76 -20.24 -8.45
C ASN A 307 -3.49 -19.08 -7.47
N VAL A 308 -3.88 -19.21 -6.20
CA VAL A 308 -3.74 -18.13 -5.20
C VAL A 308 -2.60 -18.46 -4.25
N LEU A 309 -1.61 -17.56 -4.17
CA LEU A 309 -0.68 -17.52 -3.05
C LEU A 309 -1.41 -16.89 -1.85
N ASP A 310 -1.85 -17.72 -0.92
CA ASP A 310 -2.60 -17.25 0.27
C ASP A 310 -1.62 -16.57 1.23
N PRO A 311 -1.78 -15.27 1.51
CA PRO A 311 -0.89 -14.55 2.42
C PRO A 311 -0.90 -15.11 3.84
N ASN A 312 -2.01 -15.71 4.29
CA ASN A 312 -2.10 -16.31 5.60
C ASN A 312 -1.24 -17.58 5.72
N VAL A 313 -1.25 -18.42 4.68
CA VAL A 313 -0.39 -19.62 4.63
C VAL A 313 1.08 -19.23 4.63
N VAL A 314 1.44 -18.23 3.82
CA VAL A 314 2.83 -17.73 3.77
C VAL A 314 3.27 -17.17 5.12
N ILE A 315 2.41 -16.41 5.81
CA ILE A 315 2.73 -15.87 7.14
C ILE A 315 2.90 -17.00 8.17
N ASP A 316 2.06 -18.02 8.12
CA ASP A 316 2.14 -19.17 9.06
C ASP A 316 3.41 -19.99 8.87
N GLU A 317 3.84 -20.22 7.64
CA GLU A 317 4.98 -21.06 7.32
C GLU A 317 6.32 -20.30 7.36
N PHE A 318 6.36 -19.06 6.87
CA PHE A 318 7.62 -18.32 6.65
C PHE A 318 7.72 -17.03 7.47
N GLY A 319 6.63 -16.58 8.09
CA GLY A 319 6.56 -15.33 8.83
C GLY A 319 6.19 -14.12 7.97
N ALA A 320 5.68 -13.08 8.64
CA ALA A 320 5.21 -11.86 8.00
C ALA A 320 6.33 -11.12 7.22
N ASP A 321 7.54 -11.06 7.77
CA ASP A 321 8.65 -10.34 7.18
C ASP A 321 9.10 -10.95 5.85
N ALA A 322 9.00 -12.27 5.70
CA ALA A 322 9.29 -12.95 4.44
C ALA A 322 8.27 -12.57 3.35
N LEU A 323 6.97 -12.52 3.68
CA LEU A 323 5.93 -12.04 2.77
C LEU A 323 6.16 -10.58 2.37
N ARG A 324 6.45 -9.70 3.34
CA ARG A 324 6.71 -8.28 3.14
C ARG A 324 7.90 -8.05 2.22
N TYR A 325 8.99 -8.76 2.43
CA TYR A 325 10.18 -8.73 1.58
C TYR A 325 9.86 -9.16 0.14
N TYR A 326 9.24 -10.31 -0.03
CA TYR A 326 8.93 -10.89 -1.33
C TYR A 326 8.08 -9.95 -2.21
N CYS A 327 7.06 -9.32 -1.63
CA CYS A 327 6.18 -8.40 -2.33
C CYS A 327 6.91 -7.27 -3.06
N PHE A 328 8.06 -6.81 -2.55
CA PHE A 328 8.79 -5.67 -3.14
C PHE A 328 10.13 -6.08 -3.76
N ARG A 329 10.50 -7.34 -3.62
CA ARG A 329 11.73 -7.89 -4.17
C ARG A 329 11.56 -8.51 -5.55
N ASP A 330 10.46 -9.23 -5.73
CA ASP A 330 10.22 -9.98 -6.96
C ASP A 330 9.56 -9.13 -8.05
N VAL A 331 8.70 -8.20 -7.65
CA VAL A 331 7.96 -7.32 -8.56
C VAL A 331 8.36 -5.86 -8.35
N SER A 332 8.64 -5.16 -9.46
CA SER A 332 8.87 -3.70 -9.41
C SER A 332 7.58 -2.97 -9.06
N PHE A 333 7.55 -2.27 -7.92
CA PHE A 333 6.36 -1.53 -7.47
C PHE A 333 5.99 -0.44 -8.47
N GLY A 334 4.74 -0.47 -8.95
CA GLY A 334 4.25 0.39 -10.03
C GLY A 334 3.98 -0.37 -11.34
N SER A 335 4.54 -1.58 -11.51
CA SER A 335 4.37 -2.42 -12.69
C SER A 335 3.58 -3.69 -12.36
N ASP A 336 3.01 -4.34 -13.39
CA ASP A 336 2.53 -5.71 -13.25
C ASP A 336 3.74 -6.65 -13.08
N GLY A 337 3.58 -7.70 -12.27
CA GLY A 337 4.62 -8.71 -12.12
C GLY A 337 4.04 -10.07 -11.78
N SER A 338 4.71 -11.12 -12.22
CA SER A 338 4.35 -12.49 -11.90
C SER A 338 4.91 -12.87 -10.53
N VAL A 339 4.13 -13.63 -9.78
CA VAL A 339 4.50 -14.20 -8.49
C VAL A 339 4.13 -15.68 -8.47
N SER A 340 4.93 -16.49 -7.77
CA SER A 340 4.65 -17.91 -7.57
C SER A 340 5.16 -18.39 -6.21
N ALA A 341 4.64 -19.53 -5.73
CA ALA A 341 5.16 -20.17 -4.53
C ALA A 341 6.61 -20.58 -4.70
N GLN A 342 6.98 -21.08 -5.89
CA GLN A 342 8.34 -21.49 -6.20
C GLN A 342 9.33 -20.32 -6.16
N ASP A 343 8.97 -19.16 -6.72
CA ASP A 343 9.81 -17.94 -6.67
C ASP A 343 9.93 -17.44 -5.23
N PHE A 344 8.83 -17.51 -4.46
CA PHE A 344 8.85 -17.17 -3.05
C PHE A 344 9.84 -18.04 -2.25
N GLU A 345 9.76 -19.36 -2.37
CA GLU A 345 10.66 -20.30 -1.70
C GLU A 345 12.12 -20.06 -2.11
N LEU A 346 12.37 -19.88 -3.41
CA LEU A 346 13.70 -19.58 -3.94
C LEU A 346 14.27 -18.29 -3.33
N ARG A 347 13.50 -17.21 -3.26
CA ARG A 347 13.91 -15.94 -2.65
C ARG A 347 14.14 -16.08 -1.15
N TYR A 348 13.25 -16.79 -0.47
CA TYR A 348 13.41 -17.06 0.96
C TYR A 348 14.72 -17.79 1.26
N GLU A 349 15.02 -18.86 0.53
CA GLU A 349 16.24 -19.65 0.75
C GLU A 349 17.51 -18.89 0.35
N THR A 350 17.52 -18.28 -0.83
CA THR A 350 18.73 -17.68 -1.38
C THR A 350 19.05 -16.33 -0.75
N GLU A 351 18.07 -15.45 -0.66
CA GLU A 351 18.30 -14.07 -0.22
C GLU A 351 18.10 -13.94 1.30
N LEU A 352 16.95 -14.34 1.85
CA LEU A 352 16.68 -14.15 3.28
C LEU A 352 17.51 -15.08 4.17
N ALA A 353 17.49 -16.38 3.91
CA ALA A 353 18.22 -17.34 4.75
C ALA A 353 19.72 -17.33 4.49
N ASN A 354 20.16 -17.44 3.21
CA ASN A 354 21.58 -17.60 2.90
C ASN A 354 22.35 -16.27 2.80
N GLU A 355 21.79 -15.19 2.21
CA GLU A 355 22.53 -13.94 2.12
C GLU A 355 22.43 -13.14 3.42
N TYR A 356 21.23 -12.75 3.88
CA TYR A 356 21.08 -11.87 5.02
C TYR A 356 21.13 -12.60 6.37
N GLY A 357 20.37 -13.68 6.54
CA GLY A 357 20.31 -14.45 7.79
C GLY A 357 21.63 -15.10 8.15
N ASN A 358 22.33 -15.69 7.15
CA ASN A 358 23.63 -16.28 7.34
C ASN A 358 24.73 -15.23 7.62
N LEU A 359 24.68 -14.07 6.94
CA LEU A 359 25.59 -12.94 7.23
C LEU A 359 25.46 -12.50 8.69
N ALA A 360 24.23 -12.31 9.16
CA ALA A 360 23.94 -11.92 10.55
C ALA A 360 24.46 -12.98 11.53
N SER A 361 24.09 -14.24 11.33
CA SER A 361 24.48 -15.36 12.20
C SER A 361 26.00 -15.55 12.25
N ARG A 362 26.68 -15.51 11.09
CA ARG A 362 28.16 -15.63 11.01
C ARG A 362 28.84 -14.46 11.69
N THR A 363 28.41 -13.24 11.48
CA THR A 363 29.01 -12.04 12.11
C THR A 363 28.87 -12.12 13.62
N VAL A 364 27.68 -12.39 14.16
CA VAL A 364 27.44 -12.55 15.60
C VAL A 364 28.31 -13.69 16.18
N ALA A 365 28.34 -14.85 15.52
CA ALA A 365 29.10 -15.99 15.97
C ALA A 365 30.61 -15.70 16.02
N MET A 366 31.15 -14.99 15.02
CA MET A 366 32.57 -14.61 14.98
C MET A 366 32.92 -13.60 16.09
N VAL A 367 32.13 -12.58 16.32
CA VAL A 367 32.33 -11.62 17.42
C VAL A 367 32.31 -12.35 18.77
N ARG A 368 31.33 -13.22 18.97
CA ARG A 368 31.26 -14.01 20.23
C ARG A 368 32.43 -14.97 20.42
N ARG A 369 32.86 -15.60 19.35
CA ARG A 369 33.96 -16.59 19.42
C ARG A 369 35.34 -15.98 19.57
N TYR A 370 35.59 -14.86 18.87
CA TYR A 370 36.95 -14.30 18.76
C TYR A 370 37.16 -13.06 19.62
N CYS A 371 36.10 -12.42 20.09
CA CYS A 371 36.14 -11.19 20.89
C CYS A 371 35.27 -11.27 22.16
N ASP A 372 34.99 -12.47 22.67
CA ASP A 372 34.18 -12.72 23.88
C ASP A 372 32.81 -11.96 23.84
N GLY A 373 32.23 -11.83 22.66
CA GLY A 373 30.99 -11.12 22.43
C GLY A 373 31.10 -9.60 22.42
N ARG A 374 32.29 -9.02 22.59
CA ARG A 374 32.49 -7.56 22.55
C ARG A 374 32.85 -7.10 21.15
N VAL A 375 32.13 -6.08 20.67
CA VAL A 375 32.48 -5.42 19.41
C VAL A 375 33.83 -4.69 19.62
N PRO A 376 34.87 -5.00 18.84
CA PRO A 376 36.19 -4.34 19.00
C PRO A 376 36.06 -2.82 18.81
N PRO A 377 36.67 -1.98 19.64
CA PRO A 377 36.64 -0.53 19.53
C PRO A 377 37.44 -0.02 18.32
N GLY A 378 37.13 1.21 17.87
CA GLY A 378 37.77 1.94 16.78
C GLY A 378 36.86 2.19 15.57
N ASP A 379 37.46 2.68 14.48
CA ASP A 379 36.73 2.97 13.25
C ASP A 379 36.59 1.75 12.34
N PRO A 380 35.56 1.61 11.54
CA PRO A 380 35.43 0.56 10.54
C PRO A 380 36.49 0.73 9.43
N ASP A 381 36.71 -0.35 8.67
CA ASP A 381 37.51 -0.32 7.44
C ASP A 381 37.01 0.82 6.52
N PRO A 382 37.87 1.78 6.14
CA PRO A 382 37.45 2.97 5.42
C PRO A 382 36.91 2.67 4.02
N VAL A 383 37.36 1.58 3.39
CA VAL A 383 36.81 1.17 2.07
C VAL A 383 35.40 0.67 2.20
N LEU A 384 35.13 -0.21 3.19
CA LEU A 384 33.79 -0.69 3.43
C LEU A 384 32.86 0.44 3.91
N ALA A 385 33.36 1.31 4.79
CA ALA A 385 32.58 2.46 5.27
C ALA A 385 32.17 3.36 4.10
N ALA A 386 33.04 3.64 3.15
CA ALA A 386 32.75 4.41 1.94
C ALA A 386 31.71 3.70 1.03
N ASP A 387 31.74 2.36 0.93
CA ASP A 387 30.75 1.59 0.16
C ASP A 387 29.36 1.63 0.80
N LEU A 388 29.25 1.89 2.10
CA LEU A 388 27.99 1.99 2.86
C LEU A 388 27.50 3.43 3.01
N ASP A 389 28.38 4.41 2.79
CA ASP A 389 28.08 5.82 2.94
C ASP A 389 26.96 6.25 1.94
N GLY A 390 26.12 7.16 2.39
CA GLY A 390 25.01 7.67 1.58
C GLY A 390 23.86 6.68 1.35
N LEU A 391 23.87 5.46 1.92
CA LEU A 391 22.77 4.52 1.75
C LEU A 391 21.45 5.07 2.30
N HIS A 392 21.49 5.68 3.47
CA HIS A 392 20.28 6.23 4.11
C HIS A 392 19.65 7.33 3.26
N GLU A 393 20.46 8.25 2.74
CA GLU A 393 20.02 9.32 1.84
C GLU A 393 19.49 8.78 0.51
N GLN A 394 20.15 7.76 -0.05
CA GLN A 394 19.71 7.09 -1.25
C GLN A 394 18.33 6.42 -1.05
N VAL A 395 18.16 5.69 0.04
CA VAL A 395 16.90 5.05 0.40
C VAL A 395 15.81 6.10 0.62
N ALA A 396 16.10 7.16 1.39
CA ALA A 396 15.15 8.24 1.65
C ALA A 396 14.68 8.90 0.34
N ALA A 397 15.59 9.22 -0.57
CA ALA A 397 15.25 9.81 -1.86
C ALA A 397 14.38 8.89 -2.74
N LEU A 398 14.56 7.58 -2.67
CA LEU A 398 13.74 6.59 -3.38
C LEU A 398 12.35 6.45 -2.73
N MET A 399 12.30 6.43 -1.39
CA MET A 399 11.04 6.41 -0.64
C MET A 399 10.18 7.65 -0.88
N ASP A 400 10.79 8.84 -0.94
CA ASP A 400 10.10 10.11 -1.27
C ASP A 400 9.43 10.05 -2.66
N ARG A 401 9.93 9.22 -3.57
CA ARG A 401 9.33 8.96 -4.89
C ARG A 401 8.44 7.72 -4.94
N THR A 402 8.25 7.03 -3.80
CA THR A 402 7.46 5.77 -3.71
C THR A 402 8.10 4.64 -4.54
N GLU A 403 9.41 4.66 -4.75
CA GLU A 403 10.18 3.65 -5.49
C GLU A 403 10.65 2.51 -4.57
N LEU A 404 9.68 1.81 -3.94
CA LEU A 404 9.94 0.85 -2.87
C LEU A 404 10.86 -0.30 -3.30
N SER A 405 10.67 -0.87 -4.49
CA SER A 405 11.51 -1.96 -4.98
C SER A 405 12.95 -1.51 -5.25
N SER A 406 13.14 -0.28 -5.76
CA SER A 406 14.47 0.30 -6.00
C SER A 406 15.20 0.58 -4.67
N ALA A 407 14.47 1.04 -3.66
CA ALA A 407 15.01 1.26 -2.32
C ALA A 407 15.49 -0.06 -1.68
N LEU A 408 14.67 -1.12 -1.80
CA LEU A 408 15.04 -2.45 -1.32
C LEU A 408 16.26 -3.01 -2.06
N GLU A 409 16.36 -2.83 -3.40
CA GLU A 409 17.54 -3.26 -4.15
C GLU A 409 18.81 -2.52 -3.72
N ALA A 410 18.75 -1.20 -3.49
CA ALA A 410 19.88 -0.42 -3.00
C ALA A 410 20.40 -0.95 -1.66
N ILE A 411 19.51 -1.35 -0.75
CA ILE A 411 19.89 -1.96 0.52
C ILE A 411 20.50 -3.34 0.28
N TRP A 412 19.89 -4.14 -0.62
CA TRP A 412 20.33 -5.49 -0.89
C TRP A 412 21.70 -5.56 -1.58
N GLU A 413 22.06 -4.57 -2.38
CA GLU A 413 23.43 -4.40 -2.90
C GLU A 413 24.46 -4.30 -1.77
N ARG A 414 24.13 -3.62 -0.66
CA ARG A 414 25.00 -3.50 0.51
C ARG A 414 25.05 -4.81 1.31
N VAL A 415 23.96 -5.56 1.39
CA VAL A 415 23.99 -6.93 1.96
C VAL A 415 24.98 -7.81 1.18
N ARG A 416 24.90 -7.80 -0.15
CA ARG A 416 25.84 -8.53 -1.01
C ARG A 416 27.28 -8.01 -0.88
N ARG A 417 27.47 -6.71 -0.70
CA ARG A 417 28.79 -6.12 -0.45
C ARG A 417 29.39 -6.62 0.87
N LEU A 418 28.61 -6.71 1.92
CA LEU A 418 29.04 -7.25 3.22
C LEU A 418 29.42 -8.74 3.13
N ASN A 419 28.65 -9.54 2.41
CA ASN A 419 29.01 -10.95 2.17
C ASN A 419 30.35 -11.07 1.44
N ARG A 420 30.59 -10.27 0.39
CA ARG A 420 31.89 -10.23 -0.30
C ARG A 420 33.01 -9.81 0.65
N TYR A 421 32.80 -8.82 1.52
CA TYR A 421 33.78 -8.38 2.49
C TYR A 421 34.20 -9.53 3.46
N VAL A 422 33.21 -10.35 3.90
CA VAL A 422 33.51 -11.55 4.69
C VAL A 422 34.50 -12.49 3.96
N GLU A 423 34.26 -12.72 2.66
CA GLU A 423 35.11 -13.60 1.84
C GLU A 423 36.49 -12.96 1.53
N GLU A 424 36.56 -11.65 1.33
CA GLU A 424 37.79 -10.90 1.08
C GLU A 424 38.71 -10.88 2.32
N ARG A 425 38.11 -10.68 3.51
CA ARG A 425 38.87 -10.53 4.76
C ARG A 425 39.17 -11.86 5.45
N GLU A 426 38.42 -12.93 5.14
CA GLU A 426 38.56 -14.27 5.73
C GLU A 426 38.81 -14.25 7.27
N PRO A 427 37.87 -13.70 8.10
CA PRO A 427 38.09 -13.48 9.53
C PRO A 427 38.56 -14.74 10.29
N TRP A 428 38.15 -15.92 9.82
CA TRP A 428 38.58 -17.22 10.36
C TRP A 428 40.08 -17.53 10.14
N LYS A 429 40.73 -16.91 9.13
CA LYS A 429 42.17 -16.96 8.93
C LYS A 429 42.86 -15.90 9.79
N LEU A 430 42.32 -14.67 9.83
CA LEU A 430 42.84 -13.60 10.68
C LEU A 430 42.85 -13.99 12.17
N ALA A 431 41.87 -14.77 12.62
CA ALA A 431 41.82 -15.27 14.01
C ALA A 431 42.96 -16.24 14.39
N LYS A 432 43.77 -16.69 13.42
CA LYS A 432 44.94 -17.56 13.64
C LYS A 432 46.26 -16.79 13.55
N ALA A 433 46.24 -15.50 13.22
CA ALA A 433 47.40 -14.66 13.14
C ALA A 433 47.81 -14.16 14.54
N ASP A 434 49.11 -13.84 14.72
CA ASP A 434 49.63 -13.31 15.99
C ASP A 434 49.11 -11.88 16.27
N ASP A 435 48.88 -11.08 15.23
CA ASP A 435 48.33 -9.73 15.35
C ASP A 435 46.80 -9.76 15.27
N PRO A 436 46.07 -9.40 16.34
CA PRO A 436 44.62 -9.37 16.35
C PRO A 436 43.99 -8.13 15.64
N ALA A 437 44.81 -7.09 15.35
CA ALA A 437 44.29 -5.82 14.83
C ALA A 437 43.50 -5.97 13.52
N PRO A 438 43.94 -6.75 12.50
CA PRO A 438 43.17 -6.96 11.28
C PRO A 438 41.85 -7.70 11.50
N LEU A 439 41.81 -8.64 12.44
CA LEU A 439 40.57 -9.35 12.82
C LEU A 439 39.58 -8.39 13.49
N HIS A 440 40.08 -7.59 14.43
CA HIS A 440 39.24 -6.60 15.14
C HIS A 440 38.66 -5.57 14.20
N GLU A 441 39.44 -5.05 13.24
CA GLU A 441 38.93 -4.15 12.18
C GLU A 441 37.84 -4.82 11.36
N ALA A 442 38.07 -6.05 10.88
CA ALA A 442 37.11 -6.77 10.05
C ALA A 442 35.78 -7.04 10.78
N LEU A 443 35.84 -7.50 12.05
CA LEU A 443 34.60 -7.79 12.81
C LEU A 443 33.84 -6.53 13.18
N ARG A 444 34.53 -5.45 13.57
CA ARG A 444 33.93 -4.14 13.83
C ARG A 444 33.24 -3.61 12.57
N SER A 445 33.88 -3.71 11.42
CA SER A 445 33.35 -3.24 10.13
C SER A 445 32.10 -4.02 9.70
N LEU A 446 32.10 -5.35 9.92
CA LEU A 446 30.95 -6.19 9.66
C LEU A 446 29.74 -5.84 10.55
N VAL A 447 29.99 -5.61 11.86
CA VAL A 447 28.94 -5.20 12.80
C VAL A 447 28.37 -3.83 12.41
N HIS A 448 29.25 -2.87 12.08
CA HIS A 448 28.87 -1.55 11.60
C HIS A 448 27.97 -1.64 10.34
N GLY A 449 28.46 -2.34 9.32
CA GLY A 449 27.73 -2.48 8.06
C GLY A 449 26.40 -3.22 8.23
N LEU A 450 26.39 -4.25 9.10
CA LEU A 450 25.16 -4.99 9.39
C LEU A 450 24.12 -4.11 10.10
N ARG A 451 24.52 -3.21 11.01
CA ARG A 451 23.63 -2.21 11.61
C ARG A 451 23.04 -1.29 10.55
N VAL A 452 23.88 -0.72 9.69
CA VAL A 452 23.45 0.20 8.62
C VAL A 452 22.42 -0.44 7.69
N VAL A 453 22.65 -1.65 7.19
CA VAL A 453 21.69 -2.31 6.29
C VAL A 453 20.42 -2.72 7.04
N THR A 454 20.53 -3.14 8.31
CA THR A 454 19.38 -3.58 9.12
C THR A 454 18.45 -2.41 9.46
N GLU A 455 18.99 -1.25 9.78
CA GLU A 455 18.21 -0.04 10.02
C GLU A 455 17.41 0.36 8.78
N ASN A 456 18.02 0.31 7.59
CA ASN A 456 17.35 0.63 6.33
C ASN A 456 16.33 -0.46 5.90
N LEU A 457 16.53 -1.73 6.32
CA LEU A 457 15.57 -2.82 6.08
C LEU A 457 14.36 -2.78 7.02
N HIS A 458 14.42 -2.01 8.12
CA HIS A 458 13.37 -2.02 9.15
C HIS A 458 11.95 -1.77 8.60
N PRO A 459 11.69 -0.84 7.67
CA PRO A 459 10.37 -0.67 7.11
C PRO A 459 9.83 -1.91 6.38
N TYR A 460 10.70 -2.73 5.80
CA TYR A 460 10.33 -3.94 5.06
C TYR A 460 10.16 -5.15 5.96
N MET A 461 11.06 -5.35 6.93
CA MET A 461 11.13 -6.54 7.79
C MET A 461 11.22 -6.16 9.27
N PRO A 462 10.19 -5.50 9.83
CA PRO A 462 10.28 -4.89 11.17
C PRO A 462 10.61 -5.88 12.28
N ALA A 463 9.96 -7.05 12.33
CA ALA A 463 10.14 -8.01 13.40
C ALA A 463 11.54 -8.66 13.38
N THR A 464 12.06 -8.95 12.20
CA THR A 464 13.39 -9.52 12.01
C THR A 464 14.51 -8.53 12.35
N THR A 465 14.34 -7.28 11.86
CA THR A 465 15.31 -6.23 12.09
C THR A 465 15.36 -5.77 13.54
N GLU A 466 14.22 -5.69 14.23
CA GLU A 466 14.16 -5.43 15.67
C GLU A 466 14.94 -6.47 16.47
N LYS A 467 14.77 -7.77 16.17
CA LYS A 467 15.54 -8.84 16.81
C LYS A 467 17.04 -8.68 16.59
N LEU A 468 17.44 -8.40 15.36
CA LEU A 468 18.87 -8.26 15.04
C LEU A 468 19.47 -6.99 15.65
N LEU A 469 18.79 -5.86 15.58
CA LEU A 469 19.24 -4.60 16.21
C LEU A 469 19.32 -4.72 17.73
N ALA A 470 18.42 -5.45 18.39
CA ALA A 470 18.52 -5.73 19.81
C ALA A 470 19.81 -6.53 20.16
N VAL A 471 20.24 -7.44 19.30
CA VAL A 471 21.50 -8.19 19.46
C VAL A 471 22.73 -7.33 19.18
N LEU A 472 22.66 -6.42 18.21
CA LEU A 472 23.78 -5.59 17.75
C LEU A 472 23.84 -4.20 18.41
N GLY A 473 22.82 -3.79 19.18
CA GLY A 473 22.63 -2.40 19.61
C GLY A 473 23.64 -1.86 20.62
N GLY A 474 24.44 -2.73 21.26
CA GLY A 474 25.44 -2.35 22.23
C GLY A 474 26.85 -2.82 21.83
N ASP A 475 27.81 -2.60 22.75
CA ASP A 475 29.19 -3.13 22.62
C ASP A 475 29.25 -4.64 22.90
N GLN A 476 28.21 -5.20 23.49
CA GLN A 476 28.12 -6.63 23.80
C GLN A 476 27.08 -7.29 22.92
N VAL A 477 27.50 -8.23 22.09
CA VAL A 477 26.67 -8.98 21.16
C VAL A 477 26.15 -10.25 21.82
N ALA A 478 24.80 -10.37 21.92
CA ALA A 478 24.15 -11.57 22.46
C ALA A 478 24.12 -12.75 21.44
N ALA A 479 23.61 -13.90 21.86
CA ALA A 479 23.35 -15.00 20.93
C ALA A 479 22.21 -14.63 19.98
N LEU A 480 22.31 -15.03 18.72
CA LEU A 480 21.30 -14.83 17.71
C LEU A 480 20.76 -16.19 17.27
N GLU A 481 19.48 -16.40 17.47
CA GLU A 481 18.74 -17.50 16.81
C GLU A 481 18.62 -17.22 15.30
N PRO A 482 18.54 -18.27 14.45
CA PRO A 482 18.39 -18.06 13.02
C PRO A 482 17.22 -17.13 12.71
N LEU A 483 17.48 -16.05 11.97
CA LEU A 483 16.45 -15.07 11.58
C LEU A 483 15.44 -15.68 10.59
N PHE A 484 15.94 -16.52 9.68
CA PHE A 484 15.18 -17.24 8.68
C PHE A 484 15.59 -18.71 8.71
N PRO A 485 14.89 -19.55 9.49
CA PRO A 485 15.18 -20.98 9.56
C PRO A 485 15.00 -21.65 8.19
N LYS A 486 15.92 -22.54 7.82
CA LYS A 486 15.72 -23.40 6.65
C LYS A 486 14.58 -24.37 6.93
N GLN A 487 13.70 -24.50 5.96
CA GLN A 487 12.59 -25.44 6.01
C GLN A 487 12.99 -26.80 5.46
#